data_4f537ffb1366508e460bffb66f821496
#
_entry.id   4f537ffb1366508e460bffb66f821496
#
_cell.length_a   1.000
_cell.length_b   1.000
_cell.length_c   1.000
_cell.angle_alpha   90.00
_cell.angle_beta   90.00
_cell.angle_gamma   90.00
#
_symmetry.space_group_name_H-M   'P 1'
#
loop_
_entity.id
_entity.type
_entity.pdbx_description
1 polymer ?
#
loop_
_entity_poly.entity_id
_entity_poly.type
_entity_poly.pdbx_seq_one_letter_code
_entity_poly.pdbx_strand_id
1 'polypeptide(L)'
;MVLFLRRAAVVSAAGAVLTCFAVCAAAQQEFPPPSGKGRLVVVASGLSGPSHYTTVSKDIAAMGYDVVLFDGSAMEHTHGDAVKAAIAQAQQMPHALPGKVAVVGFSAGGGESLYYATQWPDTVAGVVVWYPATSFIKNIPGFAERLQVPVVMFAGEKDHYRDNCCTAQTAQTIAAAAKAANKPFELTTYPGAEHDWVKDGQHYNAAAYADALQKTGDELKVVLGQ
;
A
#
# COMPACT_ATOMS: atom_id res chain seq x y z
N MET A 1 -49.85 1.85 -68.55
CA MET A 1 -49.54 2.87 -67.48
C MET A 1 -49.14 2.09 -66.25
N VAL A 2 -47.80 1.89 -66.05
CA VAL A 2 -47.24 1.02 -65.04
C VAL A 2 -46.70 1.94 -63.91
N LEU A 3 -47.25 1.80 -62.71
CA LEU A 3 -46.92 2.62 -61.50
C LEU A 3 -45.73 1.92 -60.78
N PHE A 4 -44.54 2.56 -60.75
CA PHE A 4 -43.41 2.12 -59.95
C PHE A 4 -43.51 2.64 -58.53
N LEU A 5 -43.79 1.76 -57.57
CA LEU A 5 -43.64 2.05 -56.11
C LEU A 5 -42.16 1.96 -55.72
N ARG A 6 -41.57 3.08 -55.32
CA ARG A 6 -40.25 3.13 -54.66
C ARG A 6 -40.43 2.80 -53.19
N ARG A 7 -39.79 1.71 -52.73
CA ARG A 7 -39.66 1.41 -51.28
C ARG A 7 -38.48 2.22 -50.73
N ALA A 8 -38.74 3.06 -49.76
CA ALA A 8 -37.72 3.74 -48.95
C ALA A 8 -37.23 2.79 -47.86
N ALA A 9 -35.93 2.51 -47.84
CA ALA A 9 -35.27 1.75 -46.78
C ALA A 9 -34.95 2.71 -45.61
N VAL A 10 -35.55 2.46 -44.47
CA VAL A 10 -35.22 3.15 -43.22
C VAL A 10 -34.00 2.46 -42.59
N VAL A 11 -32.87 3.12 -42.60
CA VAL A 11 -31.65 2.68 -41.88
C VAL A 11 -31.77 3.14 -40.46
N SER A 12 -32.04 2.21 -39.55
CA SER A 12 -32.02 2.46 -38.11
C SER A 12 -30.57 2.43 -37.59
N ALA A 13 -29.98 3.56 -37.30
CA ALA A 13 -28.69 3.65 -36.64
C ALA A 13 -28.88 3.41 -35.13
N ALA A 14 -28.55 2.20 -34.65
CA ALA A 14 -28.47 1.91 -33.23
C ALA A 14 -27.17 2.52 -32.68
N GLY A 15 -27.27 3.67 -32.08
CA GLY A 15 -26.18 4.29 -31.34
C GLY A 15 -25.93 3.54 -30.04
N ALA A 16 -24.80 2.81 -29.93
CA ALA A 16 -24.33 2.24 -28.72
C ALA A 16 -23.79 3.38 -27.83
N VAL A 17 -24.55 3.74 -26.78
CA VAL A 17 -24.09 4.63 -25.72
C VAL A 17 -23.12 3.83 -24.85
N LEU A 18 -21.81 4.00 -25.05
CA LEU A 18 -20.81 3.58 -24.09
C LEU A 18 -20.93 4.49 -22.85
N THR A 19 -21.64 4.04 -21.83
CA THR A 19 -21.55 4.63 -20.50
C THR A 19 -20.19 4.28 -19.89
N CYS A 20 -19.24 5.18 -20.04
CA CYS A 20 -17.97 5.14 -19.30
C CYS A 20 -18.30 5.40 -17.83
N PHE A 21 -18.39 4.32 -17.03
CA PHE A 21 -18.34 4.48 -15.58
C PHE A 21 -16.93 4.92 -15.22
N ALA A 22 -16.74 6.23 -15.07
CA ALA A 22 -15.56 6.76 -14.41
C ALA A 22 -15.65 6.30 -12.94
N VAL A 23 -14.99 5.21 -12.59
CA VAL A 23 -14.65 4.92 -11.21
C VAL A 23 -13.81 6.12 -10.76
N CYS A 24 -14.33 6.89 -9.81
CA CYS A 24 -13.60 7.99 -9.21
C CYS A 24 -12.42 7.35 -8.46
N ALA A 25 -11.30 7.18 -9.14
CA ALA A 25 -10.08 6.69 -8.53
C ALA A 25 -9.66 7.74 -7.51
N ALA A 26 -9.49 7.35 -6.25
CA ALA A 26 -8.94 8.23 -5.23
C ALA A 26 -7.66 8.86 -5.78
N ALA A 27 -7.53 10.18 -5.65
CA ALA A 27 -6.41 10.92 -6.21
C ALA A 27 -5.10 10.38 -5.64
N GLN A 28 -4.26 9.83 -6.51
CA GLN A 28 -2.91 9.38 -6.16
C GLN A 28 -1.94 10.54 -6.35
N GLN A 29 -0.97 10.63 -5.46
CA GLN A 29 0.11 11.60 -5.55
C GLN A 29 1.42 10.89 -5.88
N GLU A 30 2.03 11.22 -7.03
CA GLU A 30 3.33 10.73 -7.43
C GLU A 30 4.44 11.62 -6.86
N PHE A 31 5.50 10.99 -6.36
CA PHE A 31 6.77 11.59 -6.00
C PHE A 31 7.86 10.88 -6.80
N PRO A 32 8.29 11.48 -7.92
CA PRO A 32 9.26 10.85 -8.80
C PRO A 32 10.65 10.76 -8.14
N PRO A 33 11.50 9.84 -8.59
CA PRO A 33 12.90 9.79 -8.16
C PRO A 33 13.64 11.08 -8.51
N PRO A 34 14.78 11.36 -7.86
CA PRO A 34 15.58 12.58 -8.14
C PRO A 34 16.03 12.70 -9.60
N SER A 35 16.10 11.60 -10.34
CA SER A 35 16.43 11.59 -11.77
C SER A 35 15.85 10.36 -12.46
N GLY A 36 15.41 10.53 -13.71
CA GLY A 36 14.96 9.44 -14.60
C GLY A 36 13.69 8.75 -14.12
N LYS A 37 13.74 7.41 -14.12
CA LYS A 37 12.65 6.52 -13.67
C LYS A 37 13.13 5.68 -12.50
N GLY A 38 12.21 5.31 -11.61
CA GLY A 38 12.49 4.48 -10.44
C GLY A 38 11.63 3.20 -10.37
N ARG A 39 12.12 2.21 -9.61
CA ARG A 39 11.27 1.09 -9.18
C ARG A 39 10.12 1.63 -8.35
N LEU A 40 8.94 1.03 -8.53
CA LEU A 40 7.71 1.55 -7.96
C LEU A 40 7.52 1.14 -6.50
N VAL A 41 7.28 2.13 -5.66
CA VAL A 41 6.85 1.96 -4.27
C VAL A 41 5.46 2.57 -4.11
N VAL A 42 4.48 1.76 -3.75
CA VAL A 42 3.11 2.20 -3.50
C VAL A 42 2.92 2.42 -2.00
N VAL A 43 2.57 3.64 -1.60
CA VAL A 43 2.40 4.03 -0.20
C VAL A 43 0.92 4.14 0.15
N ALA A 44 0.49 3.35 1.12
CA ALA A 44 -0.86 3.37 1.67
C ALA A 44 -0.93 4.22 2.95
N SER A 45 -1.68 5.32 2.93
CA SER A 45 -1.86 6.18 4.10
C SER A 45 -2.66 5.51 5.21
N GLY A 46 -2.51 5.99 6.45
CA GLY A 46 -3.42 5.68 7.54
C GLY A 46 -4.70 6.52 7.50
N LEU A 47 -5.50 6.45 8.58
CA LEU A 47 -6.77 7.17 8.72
C LEU A 47 -6.64 8.70 8.66
N SER A 48 -5.45 9.25 8.89
CA SER A 48 -5.17 10.69 8.79
C SER A 48 -5.16 11.21 7.34
N GLY A 49 -5.20 10.30 6.36
CA GLY A 49 -5.21 10.62 4.94
C GLY A 49 -3.82 10.92 4.34
N PRO A 50 -3.72 11.03 3.00
CA PRO A 50 -2.45 11.10 2.30
C PRO A 50 -1.55 12.28 2.69
N SER A 51 -2.12 13.46 2.95
CA SER A 51 -1.34 14.66 3.30
C SER A 51 -0.40 14.44 4.49
N HIS A 52 -0.79 13.58 5.42
CA HIS A 52 -0.03 13.23 6.62
C HIS A 52 1.22 12.36 6.35
N TYR A 53 1.32 11.78 5.17
CA TYR A 53 2.42 10.88 4.77
C TYR A 53 3.25 11.44 3.61
N THR A 54 3.06 12.71 3.28
CA THR A 54 3.77 13.39 2.18
C THR A 54 5.28 13.44 2.43
N THR A 55 5.70 13.76 3.66
CA THR A 55 7.13 13.88 3.98
C THR A 55 7.84 12.53 3.90
N VAL A 56 7.29 11.48 4.50
CA VAL A 56 7.90 10.14 4.43
C VAL A 56 7.91 9.58 2.99
N SER A 57 6.89 9.88 2.18
CA SER A 57 6.86 9.52 0.76
C SER A 57 7.98 10.21 -0.03
N LYS A 58 8.24 11.49 0.23
CA LYS A 58 9.38 12.22 -0.36
C LYS A 58 10.72 11.67 0.11
N ASP A 59 10.85 11.34 1.40
CA ASP A 59 12.08 10.75 1.94
C ASP A 59 12.38 9.39 1.28
N ILE A 60 11.37 8.56 0.98
CA ILE A 60 11.52 7.31 0.22
C ILE A 60 11.87 7.60 -1.25
N ALA A 61 11.19 8.55 -1.89
CA ALA A 61 11.49 8.92 -3.27
C ALA A 61 12.92 9.44 -3.46
N ALA A 62 13.45 10.16 -2.47
CA ALA A 62 14.85 10.64 -2.46
C ALA A 62 15.89 9.50 -2.50
N MET A 63 15.48 8.27 -2.16
CA MET A 63 16.32 7.06 -2.28
C MET A 63 16.39 6.52 -3.71
N GLY A 64 15.69 7.13 -4.69
CA GLY A 64 15.71 6.74 -6.10
C GLY A 64 14.50 5.94 -6.57
N TYR A 65 13.46 5.82 -5.75
CA TYR A 65 12.22 5.14 -6.10
C TYR A 65 11.20 6.09 -6.71
N ASP A 66 10.33 5.56 -7.57
CA ASP A 66 9.09 6.23 -7.94
C ASP A 66 8.03 5.89 -6.90
N VAL A 67 7.58 6.88 -6.13
CA VAL A 67 6.67 6.68 -5.00
C VAL A 67 5.29 7.20 -5.35
N VAL A 68 4.29 6.35 -5.18
CA VAL A 68 2.89 6.73 -5.39
C VAL A 68 2.11 6.57 -4.08
N LEU A 69 1.72 7.69 -3.50
CA LEU A 69 0.92 7.77 -2.29
C LEU A 69 -0.56 7.78 -2.61
N PHE A 70 -1.33 6.90 -2.00
CA PHE A 70 -2.78 6.85 -2.14
C PHE A 70 -3.50 6.86 -0.78
N ASP A 71 -4.79 7.16 -0.82
CA ASP A 71 -5.62 7.18 0.39
C ASP A 71 -5.98 5.77 0.85
N GLY A 72 -5.31 5.32 1.91
CA GLY A 72 -5.58 4.06 2.58
C GLY A 72 -6.63 4.14 3.69
N SER A 73 -7.23 5.29 3.95
CA SER A 73 -8.18 5.48 5.05
C SER A 73 -9.51 4.72 4.86
N ALA A 74 -9.90 4.48 3.61
CA ALA A 74 -11.13 3.77 3.26
C ALA A 74 -10.96 2.25 3.15
N MET A 75 -9.76 1.72 3.40
CA MET A 75 -9.40 0.33 3.09
C MET A 75 -10.12 -0.71 3.95
N GLU A 76 -10.59 -0.37 5.14
CA GLU A 76 -11.31 -1.29 6.05
C GLU A 76 -12.52 -2.00 5.41
N HIS A 77 -13.02 -1.49 4.29
CA HIS A 77 -14.20 -2.02 3.60
C HIS A 77 -13.93 -2.58 2.21
N THR A 78 -12.66 -2.56 1.74
CA THR A 78 -12.32 -2.87 0.34
C THR A 78 -11.72 -4.25 0.15
N HIS A 79 -11.44 -4.99 1.21
CA HIS A 79 -10.84 -6.33 1.15
C HIS A 79 -9.59 -6.41 0.25
N GLY A 80 -8.78 -5.34 0.25
CA GLY A 80 -7.56 -5.23 -0.55
C GLY A 80 -7.77 -4.72 -1.98
N ASP A 81 -9.00 -4.53 -2.45
CA ASP A 81 -9.25 -4.06 -3.82
C ASP A 81 -8.74 -2.63 -4.05
N ALA A 82 -8.76 -1.77 -3.01
CA ALA A 82 -8.17 -0.44 -3.08
C ALA A 82 -6.65 -0.51 -3.30
N VAL A 83 -5.93 -1.40 -2.63
CA VAL A 83 -4.49 -1.60 -2.85
C VAL A 83 -4.22 -2.10 -4.25
N LYS A 84 -4.99 -3.06 -4.77
CA LYS A 84 -4.85 -3.56 -6.15
C LYS A 84 -5.06 -2.46 -7.16
N ALA A 85 -6.12 -1.67 -6.99
CA ALA A 85 -6.42 -0.54 -7.87
C ALA A 85 -5.31 0.51 -7.82
N ALA A 86 -4.79 0.81 -6.63
CA ALA A 86 -3.69 1.74 -6.45
C ALA A 86 -2.41 1.25 -7.16
N ILE A 87 -2.06 -0.02 -7.03
CA ILE A 87 -0.92 -0.61 -7.74
C ILE A 87 -1.11 -0.52 -9.26
N ALA A 88 -2.28 -0.89 -9.78
CA ALA A 88 -2.56 -0.86 -11.21
C ALA A 88 -2.46 0.56 -11.81
N GLN A 89 -2.92 1.57 -11.08
CA GLN A 89 -2.79 2.97 -11.49
C GLN A 89 -1.34 3.45 -11.39
N ALA A 90 -0.64 3.13 -10.29
CA ALA A 90 0.74 3.53 -10.07
C ALA A 90 1.67 2.96 -11.17
N GLN A 91 1.42 1.75 -11.66
CA GLN A 91 2.17 1.16 -12.77
C GLN A 91 2.02 1.92 -14.11
N GLN A 92 1.06 2.84 -14.22
CA GLN A 92 0.87 3.71 -15.38
C GLN A 92 1.53 5.08 -15.22
N MET A 93 2.16 5.36 -14.07
CA MET A 93 2.82 6.64 -13.82
C MET A 93 4.05 6.82 -14.73
N PRO A 94 4.33 8.07 -15.16
CA PRO A 94 5.36 8.32 -16.17
C PRO A 94 6.78 7.98 -15.73
N HIS A 95 7.05 8.00 -14.42
CA HIS A 95 8.38 7.72 -13.88
C HIS A 95 8.53 6.28 -13.37
N ALA A 96 7.47 5.46 -13.41
CA ALA A 96 7.52 4.07 -12.99
C ALA A 96 8.36 3.21 -13.95
N LEU A 97 9.26 2.39 -13.40
CA LEU A 97 9.88 1.27 -14.10
C LEU A 97 8.96 0.04 -14.02
N PRO A 98 8.88 -0.76 -15.10
CA PRO A 98 8.06 -1.97 -15.08
C PRO A 98 8.61 -3.02 -14.11
N GLY A 99 7.73 -3.85 -13.57
CA GLY A 99 8.08 -4.96 -12.68
C GLY A 99 7.17 -5.05 -11.46
N LYS A 100 7.58 -5.89 -10.50
CA LYS A 100 6.90 -5.97 -9.21
C LYS A 100 7.10 -4.68 -8.43
N VAL A 101 6.13 -4.38 -7.58
CA VAL A 101 6.14 -3.18 -6.72
C VAL A 101 6.47 -3.56 -5.28
N ALA A 102 7.01 -2.64 -4.50
CA ALA A 102 6.95 -2.73 -3.05
C ALA A 102 5.76 -1.94 -2.51
N VAL A 103 5.17 -2.40 -1.41
CA VAL A 103 4.09 -1.70 -0.73
C VAL A 103 4.57 -1.24 0.64
N VAL A 104 4.42 0.04 0.92
CA VAL A 104 4.70 0.62 2.24
C VAL A 104 3.39 1.10 2.84
N GLY A 105 2.99 0.60 4.00
CA GLY A 105 1.71 0.92 4.59
C GLY A 105 1.83 1.48 6.00
N PHE A 106 0.97 2.45 6.33
CA PHE A 106 0.92 3.10 7.64
C PHE A 106 -0.41 2.88 8.32
N SER A 107 -0.42 2.54 9.61
CA SER A 107 -1.66 2.43 10.42
C SER A 107 -2.73 1.56 9.73
N ALA A 108 -3.89 2.10 9.41
CA ALA A 108 -4.96 1.39 8.68
C ALA A 108 -4.48 0.85 7.34
N GLY A 109 -3.86 1.69 6.50
CA GLY A 109 -3.27 1.26 5.23
C GLY A 109 -2.15 0.23 5.41
N GLY A 110 -1.42 0.30 6.53
CA GLY A 110 -0.45 -0.72 6.93
C GLY A 110 -1.11 -2.06 7.23
N GLY A 111 -2.22 -2.07 7.95
CA GLY A 111 -2.97 -3.29 8.26
C GLY A 111 -3.51 -3.98 7.03
N GLU A 112 -4.13 -3.23 6.12
CA GLU A 112 -4.65 -3.73 4.86
C GLU A 112 -3.53 -4.25 3.94
N SER A 113 -2.44 -3.48 3.80
CA SER A 113 -1.28 -3.91 3.01
C SER A 113 -0.68 -5.20 3.56
N LEU A 114 -0.52 -5.29 4.87
CA LEU A 114 -0.03 -6.48 5.55
C LEU A 114 -0.93 -7.70 5.30
N TYR A 115 -2.25 -7.52 5.39
CA TYR A 115 -3.18 -8.63 5.31
C TYR A 115 -3.41 -9.12 3.88
N TYR A 116 -3.45 -8.22 2.90
CA TYR A 116 -3.81 -8.56 1.52
C TYR A 116 -2.61 -8.55 0.57
N ALA A 117 -1.77 -7.50 0.55
CA ALA A 117 -0.70 -7.37 -0.43
C ALA A 117 0.38 -8.45 -0.27
N THR A 118 0.56 -8.97 0.93
CA THR A 118 1.49 -10.08 1.21
C THR A 118 1.13 -11.39 0.52
N GLN A 119 -0.07 -11.51 -0.06
CA GLN A 119 -0.58 -12.69 -0.75
C GLN A 119 -0.49 -12.59 -2.28
N TRP A 120 0.15 -11.52 -2.83
CA TRP A 120 0.24 -11.29 -4.28
C TRP A 120 1.67 -11.36 -4.81
N PRO A 121 2.35 -12.51 -4.74
CA PRO A 121 3.78 -12.63 -5.09
C PRO A 121 4.09 -12.33 -6.55
N ASP A 122 3.09 -12.41 -7.45
CA ASP A 122 3.28 -12.07 -8.86
C ASP A 122 3.38 -10.57 -9.13
N THR A 123 2.79 -9.75 -8.24
CA THR A 123 2.71 -8.28 -8.39
C THR A 123 3.55 -7.54 -7.36
N VAL A 124 3.58 -8.06 -6.13
CA VAL A 124 4.26 -7.45 -4.98
C VAL A 124 5.56 -8.17 -4.71
N ALA A 125 6.65 -7.42 -4.58
CA ALA A 125 7.98 -7.92 -4.25
C ALA A 125 8.21 -8.05 -2.74
N GLY A 126 7.63 -7.12 -1.96
CA GLY A 126 7.72 -7.09 -0.50
C GLY A 126 6.81 -6.03 0.10
N VAL A 127 6.55 -6.14 1.40
CA VAL A 127 5.66 -5.24 2.14
C VAL A 127 6.39 -4.72 3.38
N VAL A 128 6.40 -3.41 3.54
CA VAL A 128 6.91 -2.73 4.74
C VAL A 128 5.74 -2.03 5.44
N VAL A 129 5.56 -2.26 6.74
CA VAL A 129 4.45 -1.65 7.46
C VAL A 129 4.91 -0.97 8.75
N TRP A 130 4.41 0.25 8.94
CA TRP A 130 4.70 1.09 10.07
C TRP A 130 3.46 1.18 10.97
N TYR A 131 3.60 0.80 12.24
CA TYR A 131 2.52 0.77 13.24
C TYR A 131 1.17 0.31 12.67
N PRO A 132 1.13 -0.86 11.98
CA PRO A 132 -0.06 -1.28 11.26
C PRO A 132 -1.22 -1.59 12.20
N ALA A 133 -2.44 -1.31 11.75
CA ALA A 133 -3.64 -1.79 12.42
C ALA A 133 -3.72 -3.32 12.27
N THR A 134 -3.64 -4.05 13.40
CA THR A 134 -3.58 -5.52 13.41
C THR A 134 -4.69 -6.18 14.22
N SER A 135 -5.48 -5.40 14.97
CA SER A 135 -6.52 -5.92 15.87
C SER A 135 -7.62 -6.74 15.17
N PHE A 136 -7.81 -6.55 13.85
CA PHE A 136 -8.77 -7.33 13.06
C PHE A 136 -8.26 -8.72 12.68
N ILE A 137 -6.95 -9.00 12.80
CA ILE A 137 -6.35 -10.31 12.48
C ILE A 137 -6.63 -11.29 13.64
N LYS A 138 -7.76 -11.97 13.58
CA LYS A 138 -8.21 -12.86 14.68
C LYS A 138 -7.52 -14.23 14.65
N ASN A 139 -7.22 -14.77 13.47
CA ASN A 139 -6.49 -16.03 13.30
C ASN A 139 -5.05 -15.72 12.87
N ILE A 140 -4.19 -15.37 13.82
CA ILE A 140 -2.79 -15.01 13.55
C ILE A 140 -1.99 -16.18 12.93
N PRO A 141 -2.08 -17.44 13.42
CA PRO A 141 -1.38 -18.55 12.76
C PRO A 141 -1.80 -18.75 11.31
N GLY A 142 -3.10 -18.80 11.02
CA GLY A 142 -3.59 -18.94 9.65
C GLY A 142 -3.28 -17.73 8.77
N PHE A 143 -3.16 -16.53 9.33
CA PHE A 143 -2.64 -15.37 8.61
C PHE A 143 -1.16 -15.56 8.24
N ALA A 144 -0.32 -15.95 9.21
CA ALA A 144 1.10 -16.13 9.00
C ALA A 144 1.40 -17.18 7.91
N GLU A 145 0.67 -18.30 7.88
CA GLU A 145 0.81 -19.33 6.85
C GLU A 145 0.60 -18.81 5.41
N ARG A 146 -0.25 -17.79 5.25
CA ARG A 146 -0.60 -17.22 3.94
C ARG A 146 0.39 -16.18 3.41
N LEU A 147 1.37 -15.76 4.20
CA LEU A 147 2.41 -14.83 3.73
C LEU A 147 3.20 -15.44 2.57
N GLN A 148 3.31 -14.72 1.46
CA GLN A 148 3.98 -15.19 0.24
C GLN A 148 5.13 -14.27 -0.21
N VAL A 149 5.25 -13.09 0.40
CA VAL A 149 6.34 -12.13 0.13
C VAL A 149 7.01 -11.72 1.43
N PRO A 150 8.25 -11.21 1.39
CA PRO A 150 8.92 -10.65 2.57
C PRO A 150 8.13 -9.53 3.21
N VAL A 151 8.18 -9.48 4.54
CA VAL A 151 7.52 -8.46 5.36
C VAL A 151 8.51 -7.86 6.34
N VAL A 152 8.59 -6.53 6.39
CA VAL A 152 9.23 -5.79 7.46
C VAL A 152 8.18 -4.98 8.21
N MET A 153 8.11 -5.16 9.52
CA MET A 153 7.13 -4.49 10.38
C MET A 153 7.84 -3.67 11.45
N PHE A 154 7.34 -2.46 11.67
CA PHE A 154 7.76 -1.56 12.74
C PHE A 154 6.61 -1.30 13.71
N ALA A 155 6.85 -1.45 15.01
CA ALA A 155 5.83 -1.26 16.04
C ALA A 155 6.34 -0.43 17.21
N GLY A 156 5.54 0.50 17.70
CA GLY A 156 5.82 1.29 18.89
C GLY A 156 5.45 0.53 20.16
N GLU A 157 6.33 0.50 21.16
CA GLU A 157 6.06 -0.20 22.42
C GLU A 157 5.05 0.53 23.31
N LYS A 158 4.82 1.82 23.05
CA LYS A 158 3.79 2.63 23.73
C LYS A 158 2.55 2.87 22.86
N ASP A 159 2.41 2.14 21.76
CA ASP A 159 1.24 2.27 20.90
C ASP A 159 0.01 1.60 21.52
N HIS A 160 -0.91 2.44 21.99
CA HIS A 160 -2.20 2.07 22.56
C HIS A 160 -3.36 2.75 21.81
N TYR A 161 -3.12 3.12 20.55
CA TYR A 161 -4.10 3.84 19.75
C TYR A 161 -5.39 3.02 19.57
N ARG A 162 -6.55 3.68 19.68
CA ARG A 162 -7.90 3.14 19.40
C ARG A 162 -8.06 1.67 19.85
N ASP A 163 -8.35 1.46 21.13
CA ASP A 163 -8.61 0.12 21.69
C ASP A 163 -7.48 -0.90 21.43
N ASN A 164 -6.24 -0.41 21.44
CA ASN A 164 -5.04 -1.22 21.21
C ASN A 164 -5.02 -1.88 19.81
N CYS A 165 -5.42 -1.15 18.75
CA CYS A 165 -5.45 -1.66 17.39
C CYS A 165 -4.08 -2.13 16.86
N CYS A 166 -2.99 -1.57 17.42
CA CYS A 166 -1.70 -1.51 16.76
C CYS A 166 -0.53 -1.87 17.69
N THR A 167 -0.80 -2.65 18.73
CA THR A 167 0.16 -2.89 19.82
C THR A 167 1.39 -3.68 19.39
N ALA A 168 2.54 -3.37 19.97
CA ALA A 168 3.76 -4.15 19.80
C ALA A 168 3.59 -5.61 20.23
N GLN A 169 2.74 -5.90 21.23
CA GLN A 169 2.44 -7.28 21.65
C GLN A 169 1.79 -8.08 20.52
N THR A 170 0.81 -7.51 19.80
CA THR A 170 0.21 -8.18 18.65
C THR A 170 1.23 -8.36 17.52
N ALA A 171 2.07 -7.36 17.26
CA ALA A 171 3.16 -7.45 16.28
C ALA A 171 4.14 -8.59 16.62
N GLN A 172 4.54 -8.73 17.88
CA GLN A 172 5.39 -9.83 18.36
C GLN A 172 4.73 -11.20 18.19
N THR A 173 3.41 -11.30 18.44
CA THR A 173 2.66 -12.54 18.23
C THR A 173 2.61 -12.91 16.74
N ILE A 174 2.43 -11.93 15.85
CA ILE A 174 2.47 -12.13 14.39
C ILE A 174 3.86 -12.59 13.96
N ALA A 175 4.92 -11.93 14.43
CA ALA A 175 6.30 -12.31 14.10
C ALA A 175 6.64 -13.73 14.57
N ALA A 176 6.20 -14.12 15.78
CA ALA A 176 6.39 -15.48 16.28
C ALA A 176 5.66 -16.52 15.43
N ALA A 177 4.42 -16.22 15.01
CA ALA A 177 3.66 -17.11 14.12
C ALA A 177 4.29 -17.22 12.72
N ALA A 178 4.77 -16.11 12.16
CA ALA A 178 5.47 -16.10 10.87
C ALA A 178 6.77 -16.94 10.95
N LYS A 179 7.54 -16.81 12.03
CA LYS A 179 8.73 -17.64 12.28
C LYS A 179 8.36 -19.12 12.38
N ALA A 180 7.30 -19.47 13.10
CA ALA A 180 6.82 -20.85 13.22
C ALA A 180 6.39 -21.43 11.86
N ALA A 181 5.81 -20.60 10.98
CA ALA A 181 5.42 -20.94 9.61
C ALA A 181 6.58 -20.84 8.60
N ASN A 182 7.82 -20.57 9.05
CA ASN A 182 9.01 -20.39 8.21
C ASN A 182 8.82 -19.35 7.10
N LYS A 183 8.22 -18.19 7.45
CA LYS A 183 7.97 -17.07 6.52
C LYS A 183 9.00 -15.95 6.72
N PRO A 184 9.40 -15.24 5.64
CA PRO A 184 10.32 -14.12 5.72
C PRO A 184 9.57 -12.91 6.34
N PHE A 185 9.79 -12.71 7.64
CA PHE A 185 9.15 -11.67 8.42
C PHE A 185 10.13 -11.10 9.43
N GLU A 186 10.35 -9.79 9.36
CA GLU A 186 11.18 -9.06 10.31
C GLU A 186 10.35 -8.08 11.11
N LEU A 187 10.57 -8.04 12.43
CA LEU A 187 9.94 -7.08 13.33
C LEU A 187 11.00 -6.26 14.04
N THR A 188 10.86 -4.94 14.01
CA THR A 188 11.56 -4.02 14.91
C THR A 188 10.56 -3.32 15.80
N THR A 189 10.79 -3.34 17.11
CA THR A 189 10.01 -2.55 18.07
C THR A 189 10.81 -1.35 18.55
N TYR A 190 10.12 -0.23 18.83
CA TYR A 190 10.74 1.02 19.28
C TYR A 190 10.29 1.39 20.67
N PRO A 191 11.18 1.27 21.68
CA PRO A 191 10.91 1.74 23.04
C PRO A 191 10.55 3.23 23.04
N GLY A 192 9.43 3.57 23.66
CA GLY A 192 8.99 4.97 23.75
C GLY A 192 8.27 5.54 22.54
N ALA A 193 8.19 4.83 21.40
CA ALA A 193 7.34 5.24 20.29
C ALA A 193 5.87 4.91 20.58
N GLU A 194 5.02 5.89 20.33
CA GLU A 194 3.56 5.78 20.37
C GLU A 194 3.02 5.49 18.96
N HIS A 195 1.72 5.65 18.72
CA HIS A 195 1.19 5.59 17.35
C HIS A 195 1.63 6.81 16.57
N ASP A 196 1.83 6.68 15.24
CA ASP A 196 2.00 7.82 14.34
C ASP A 196 3.29 8.62 14.57
N TRP A 197 4.44 7.94 14.67
CA TRP A 197 5.75 8.60 14.91
C TRP A 197 6.45 9.19 13.69
N VAL A 198 5.74 9.31 12.54
CA VAL A 198 6.29 9.97 11.33
C VAL A 198 6.48 11.48 11.54
N LYS A 199 7.26 12.14 10.67
CA LYS A 199 7.57 13.58 10.81
C LYS A 199 6.34 14.48 10.87
N ASP A 200 5.30 14.15 10.10
CA ASP A 200 4.05 14.89 10.08
C ASP A 200 3.02 14.34 11.10
N GLY A 201 3.43 13.36 11.91
CA GLY A 201 2.61 12.66 12.89
C GLY A 201 2.48 13.38 14.23
N GLN A 202 1.44 13.01 14.98
CA GLN A 202 1.15 13.61 16.28
C GLN A 202 2.20 13.26 17.36
N HIS A 203 2.85 12.10 17.23
CA HIS A 203 3.81 11.57 18.19
C HIS A 203 5.19 11.36 17.56
N TYR A 204 5.64 12.34 16.76
CA TYR A 204 6.92 12.24 16.07
C TYR A 204 8.05 11.79 16.99
N ASN A 205 8.70 10.69 16.63
CA ASN A 205 9.87 10.16 17.31
C ASN A 205 11.04 10.10 16.31
N ALA A 206 11.98 11.02 16.46
CA ALA A 206 13.07 11.20 15.51
C ALA A 206 13.96 9.95 15.37
N ALA A 207 14.24 9.26 16.48
CA ALA A 207 15.09 8.07 16.47
C ALA A 207 14.39 6.88 15.82
N ALA A 208 13.12 6.61 16.18
CA ALA A 208 12.32 5.56 15.55
C ALA A 208 12.11 5.84 14.05
N TYR A 209 11.82 7.09 13.68
CA TYR A 209 11.66 7.50 12.30
C TYR A 209 12.92 7.24 11.46
N ALA A 210 14.08 7.70 11.95
CA ALA A 210 15.33 7.58 11.20
C ALA A 210 15.73 6.11 10.99
N ASP A 211 15.61 5.27 12.02
CA ASP A 211 15.93 3.84 11.94
C ASP A 211 14.94 3.08 11.05
N ALA A 212 13.63 3.33 11.21
CA ALA A 212 12.61 2.69 10.38
C ALA A 212 12.73 3.10 8.90
N LEU A 213 13.05 4.39 8.63
CA LEU A 213 13.26 4.86 7.26
C LEU A 213 14.50 4.20 6.63
N GLN A 214 15.60 4.09 7.38
CA GLN A 214 16.81 3.39 6.92
C GLN A 214 16.51 1.93 6.59
N LYS A 215 15.85 1.20 7.51
CA LYS A 215 15.47 -0.21 7.29
C LYS A 215 14.47 -0.38 6.16
N THR A 216 13.55 0.57 5.98
CA THR A 216 12.68 0.59 4.79
C THR A 216 13.52 0.66 3.51
N GLY A 217 14.48 1.58 3.44
CA GLY A 217 15.38 1.70 2.29
C GLY A 217 16.20 0.43 2.03
N ASP A 218 16.69 -0.21 3.09
CA ASP A 218 17.46 -1.44 2.97
C ASP A 218 16.61 -2.60 2.45
N GLU A 219 15.38 -2.77 2.96
CA GLU A 219 14.46 -3.78 2.44
C GLU A 219 14.06 -3.50 0.98
N LEU A 220 13.75 -2.25 0.65
CA LEU A 220 13.40 -1.87 -0.73
C LEU A 220 14.52 -2.23 -1.73
N LYS A 221 15.81 -2.05 -1.36
CA LYS A 221 16.94 -2.49 -2.19
C LYS A 221 16.95 -4.00 -2.40
N VAL A 222 16.66 -4.77 -1.34
CA VAL A 222 16.64 -6.24 -1.40
C VAL A 222 15.51 -6.72 -2.31
N VAL A 223 14.28 -6.24 -2.09
CA VAL A 223 13.10 -6.78 -2.79
C VAL A 223 12.92 -6.25 -4.21
N LEU A 224 13.39 -5.02 -4.50
CA LEU A 224 13.28 -4.40 -5.83
C LEU A 224 14.55 -4.49 -6.68
N GLY A 225 15.68 -4.91 -6.09
CA GLY A 225 16.92 -5.16 -6.82
C GLY A 225 17.59 -3.86 -7.29
N GLN A 226 17.93 -2.97 -6.37
CA GLN A 226 18.76 -1.79 -6.64
C GLN A 226 20.17 -1.97 -6.10
#